data_0dc14361a1228a7d167b249b804e4e91
#
_entry.id   0dc14361a1228a7d167b249b804e4e91
#
_cell.length_a   1.000
_cell.length_b   1.000
_cell.length_c   1.000
_cell.angle_alpha   90.00
_cell.angle_beta   90.00
_cell.angle_gamma   90.00
#
_symmetry.space_group_name_H-M   'P 1'
#
loop_
_entity.id
_entity.type
_entity.pdbx_description
1 polymer ?
#
loop_
_entity_poly.entity_id
_entity_poly.type
_entity_poly.pdbx_seq_one_letter_code
_entity_poly.pdbx_strand_id
1 'polypeptide(L)'
;MAKDPIKKANNGTYYFRANLGYNPITGKQIQKYRSGFKTKKEAREEYSKLVLSSTEELTEKKKKISFQQFIEEIYLPWYKTQVKESTYINRCSTIKKHFSYFYKMATDEIEPINVQNWQLKLAKEFSPNYIRIVQGMLSIAFDRAIVLGIAKKNPSRMIGNIKSKKTKVDFWTLEEFQKVISLLYKGDYYEHYLFMSFWLLFMTGMRIGEAAALHWSDIDFETGLLSI
;
A
#
# COMPACT_ATOMS: atom_id res chain seq x y z
N MET A 1 49.37 -1.77 -3.83
CA MET A 1 49.06 -0.51 -4.58
C MET A 1 48.20 -0.86 -5.80
N ALA A 2 47.06 -0.24 -5.99
CA ALA A 2 46.21 -0.48 -7.16
C ALA A 2 46.90 0.05 -8.41
N LYS A 3 46.98 -0.78 -9.45
CA LYS A 3 47.57 -0.39 -10.75
C LYS A 3 46.75 0.75 -11.38
N ASP A 4 47.45 1.79 -11.89
CA ASP A 4 46.81 2.92 -12.63
C ASP A 4 46.02 2.35 -13.83
N PRO A 5 44.72 2.60 -13.94
CA PRO A 5 43.90 2.07 -15.03
C PRO A 5 44.19 2.71 -16.36
N ILE A 6 44.91 3.85 -16.41
CA ILE A 6 45.20 4.62 -17.62
C ILE A 6 46.55 4.23 -18.16
N LYS A 7 46.57 3.80 -19.43
CA LYS A 7 47.79 3.35 -20.14
C LYS A 7 48.08 4.28 -21.33
N LYS A 8 49.38 4.40 -21.68
CA LYS A 8 49.82 5.12 -22.85
C LYS A 8 49.99 4.14 -24.02
N ALA A 9 49.43 4.49 -25.16
CA ALA A 9 49.54 3.73 -26.40
C ALA A 9 50.81 4.11 -27.19
N ASN A 10 51.24 3.29 -28.12
CA ASN A 10 52.44 3.50 -28.92
C ASN A 10 52.38 4.76 -29.83
N ASN A 11 51.17 5.23 -30.11
CA ASN A 11 50.92 6.46 -30.87
C ASN A 11 50.92 7.75 -30.03
N GLY A 12 51.34 7.65 -28.75
CA GLY A 12 51.43 8.79 -27.84
C GLY A 12 50.13 9.16 -27.12
N THR A 13 48.99 8.58 -27.49
CA THR A 13 47.68 8.84 -26.86
C THR A 13 47.49 7.97 -25.62
N TYR A 14 46.47 8.31 -24.79
CA TYR A 14 46.10 7.55 -23.59
C TYR A 14 44.81 6.77 -23.81
N TYR A 15 44.73 5.62 -23.16
CA TYR A 15 43.54 4.75 -23.18
C TYR A 15 43.33 4.12 -21.82
N PHE A 16 42.09 3.66 -21.57
CA PHE A 16 41.75 2.86 -20.40
C PHE A 16 40.72 1.80 -20.71
N ARG A 17 40.63 0.81 -19.82
CA ARG A 17 39.58 -0.18 -19.78
C ARG A 17 38.95 -0.11 -18.38
N ALA A 18 37.73 0.44 -18.32
CA ALA A 18 36.95 0.55 -17.09
C ALA A 18 36.19 -0.74 -16.85
N ASN A 19 36.34 -1.31 -15.67
CA ASN A 19 35.49 -2.41 -15.18
C ASN A 19 34.30 -1.80 -14.45
N LEU A 20 33.09 -2.03 -14.98
CA LEU A 20 31.84 -1.44 -14.50
C LEU A 20 31.00 -2.43 -13.68
N GLY A 21 31.61 -3.53 -13.18
CA GLY A 21 30.94 -4.58 -12.41
C GLY A 21 30.52 -5.78 -13.24
N TYR A 22 29.55 -6.54 -12.72
CA TYR A 22 29.05 -7.75 -13.38
C TYR A 22 27.57 -7.60 -13.71
N ASN A 23 27.15 -8.16 -14.85
CA ASN A 23 25.75 -8.23 -15.22
C ASN A 23 25.03 -9.17 -14.23
N PRO A 24 24.01 -8.70 -13.50
CA PRO A 24 23.33 -9.51 -12.47
C PRO A 24 22.55 -10.71 -13.04
N ILE A 25 22.23 -10.70 -14.34
CA ILE A 25 21.47 -11.77 -15.01
C ILE A 25 22.42 -12.81 -15.62
N THR A 26 23.52 -12.38 -16.24
CA THR A 26 24.41 -13.29 -17.00
C THR A 26 25.71 -13.63 -16.27
N GLY A 27 26.01 -12.97 -15.15
CA GLY A 27 27.25 -13.10 -14.40
C GLY A 27 28.50 -12.59 -15.14
N LYS A 28 28.35 -12.08 -16.38
CA LYS A 28 29.47 -11.61 -17.20
C LYS A 28 29.95 -10.24 -16.75
N GLN A 29 31.29 -10.03 -16.79
CA GLN A 29 31.90 -8.76 -16.46
C GLN A 29 31.57 -7.70 -17.51
N ILE A 30 31.13 -6.53 -17.06
CA ILE A 30 30.86 -5.38 -17.92
C ILE A 30 32.11 -4.53 -17.98
N GLN A 31 32.75 -4.43 -19.18
CA GLN A 31 33.92 -3.61 -19.40
C GLN A 31 33.67 -2.62 -20.53
N LYS A 32 34.10 -1.36 -20.34
CA LYS A 32 34.13 -0.35 -21.40
C LYS A 32 35.55 0.08 -21.70
N TYR A 33 35.91 0.07 -22.98
CA TYR A 33 37.17 0.54 -23.50
C TYR A 33 37.03 1.94 -24.13
N ARG A 34 37.96 2.84 -23.82
CA ARG A 34 38.04 4.18 -24.38
C ARG A 34 39.51 4.50 -24.70
N SER A 35 39.78 5.13 -25.85
CA SER A 35 41.10 5.49 -26.29
C SER A 35 41.10 6.81 -27.06
N GLY A 36 42.29 7.34 -27.38
CA GLY A 36 42.45 8.54 -28.18
C GLY A 36 42.56 9.84 -27.38
N PHE A 37 42.73 9.76 -26.06
CA PHE A 37 42.90 10.96 -25.23
C PHE A 37 44.32 11.55 -25.42
N LYS A 38 44.37 12.88 -25.57
CA LYS A 38 45.65 13.60 -25.78
C LYS A 38 46.46 13.72 -24.49
N THR A 39 45.78 13.78 -23.34
CA THR A 39 46.44 13.92 -22.02
C THR A 39 45.98 12.84 -21.06
N LYS A 40 46.86 12.49 -20.11
CA LYS A 40 46.51 11.56 -19.01
C LYS A 40 45.44 12.12 -18.10
N LYS A 41 45.34 13.44 -17.95
CA LYS A 41 44.33 14.11 -17.13
C LYS A 41 42.94 13.94 -17.74
N GLU A 42 42.81 14.17 -19.04
CA GLU A 42 41.57 13.98 -19.79
C GLU A 42 41.06 12.54 -19.71
N ALA A 43 41.96 11.55 -19.89
CA ALA A 43 41.62 10.14 -19.75
C ALA A 43 41.16 9.78 -18.33
N ARG A 44 41.71 10.42 -17.29
CA ARG A 44 41.35 10.22 -15.88
C ARG A 44 39.99 10.83 -15.55
N GLU A 45 39.69 12.00 -16.05
CA GLU A 45 38.39 12.66 -15.87
C GLU A 45 37.25 11.84 -16.50
N GLU A 46 37.48 11.34 -17.72
CA GLU A 46 36.51 10.50 -18.42
C GLU A 46 36.34 9.12 -17.75
N TYR A 47 37.44 8.53 -17.25
CA TYR A 47 37.39 7.31 -16.45
C TYR A 47 36.53 7.51 -15.18
N SER A 48 36.75 8.61 -14.46
CA SER A 48 35.99 8.93 -13.24
C SER A 48 34.51 9.16 -13.52
N LYS A 49 34.16 9.89 -14.59
CA LYS A 49 32.76 10.08 -15.02
C LYS A 49 32.08 8.74 -15.36
N LEU A 50 32.79 7.87 -16.08
CA LEU A 50 32.29 6.56 -16.47
C LEU A 50 32.06 5.63 -15.27
N VAL A 51 32.95 5.65 -14.28
CA VAL A 51 32.82 4.86 -13.05
C VAL A 51 31.67 5.41 -12.18
N LEU A 52 31.57 6.73 -12.02
CA LEU A 52 30.48 7.36 -11.28
C LEU A 52 29.12 7.10 -11.92
N SER A 53 28.98 7.32 -13.23
CA SER A 53 27.72 7.08 -13.96
C SER A 53 27.32 5.59 -13.92
N SER A 54 28.28 4.67 -13.98
CA SER A 54 27.97 3.24 -13.89
C SER A 54 27.58 2.82 -12.47
N THR A 55 28.13 3.46 -11.45
CA THR A 55 27.73 3.21 -10.04
C THR A 55 26.33 3.75 -9.81
N GLU A 56 25.97 4.90 -10.36
CA GLU A 56 24.61 5.46 -10.36
C GLU A 56 23.65 4.58 -11.17
N GLU A 57 24.00 4.15 -12.38
CA GLU A 57 23.21 3.23 -13.20
C GLU A 57 23.03 1.85 -12.58
N LEU A 58 24.00 1.33 -11.83
CA LEU A 58 23.88 0.05 -11.10
C LEU A 58 23.04 0.18 -9.83
N THR A 59 23.03 1.36 -9.20
CA THR A 59 22.11 1.67 -8.10
C THR A 59 20.71 2.00 -8.62
N GLU A 60 20.55 2.59 -9.80
CA GLU A 60 19.25 2.85 -10.42
C GLU A 60 18.63 1.64 -11.12
N LYS A 61 19.44 0.67 -11.58
CA LYS A 61 18.96 -0.64 -12.09
C LYS A 61 18.66 -1.66 -11.00
N LYS A 62 18.32 -1.25 -9.79
CA LYS A 62 17.41 -2.05 -8.97
C LYS A 62 16.16 -2.25 -9.83
N LYS A 63 15.90 -3.51 -10.24
CA LYS A 63 14.76 -3.94 -11.04
C LYS A 63 13.55 -3.07 -10.68
N LYS A 64 13.16 -2.16 -11.59
CA LYS A 64 11.93 -1.36 -11.38
C LYS A 64 10.77 -2.35 -11.27
N ILE A 65 10.24 -2.48 -10.08
CA ILE A 65 9.13 -3.38 -9.79
C ILE A 65 7.86 -2.65 -10.17
N SER A 66 7.03 -3.25 -11.04
CA SER A 66 5.72 -2.67 -11.34
C SER A 66 4.86 -2.64 -10.08
N PHE A 67 3.95 -1.67 -9.99
CA PHE A 67 3.07 -1.58 -8.83
C PHE A 67 2.17 -2.82 -8.70
N GLN A 68 1.77 -3.43 -9.82
CA GLN A 68 1.06 -4.71 -9.80
C GLN A 68 1.88 -5.80 -9.12
N GLN A 69 3.11 -6.00 -9.57
CA GLN A 69 3.99 -7.02 -9.01
C GLN A 69 4.26 -6.77 -7.52
N PHE A 70 4.50 -5.52 -7.13
CA PHE A 70 4.65 -5.16 -5.73
C PHE A 70 3.42 -5.53 -4.90
N ILE A 71 2.21 -5.19 -5.37
CA ILE A 71 0.97 -5.47 -4.65
C ILE A 71 0.70 -6.98 -4.56
N GLU A 72 0.79 -7.70 -5.68
CA GLU A 72 0.36 -9.10 -5.76
C GLU A 72 1.38 -10.07 -5.15
N GLU A 73 2.68 -9.86 -5.40
CA GLU A 73 3.73 -10.79 -4.99
C GLU A 73 4.37 -10.46 -3.63
N ILE A 74 4.35 -9.18 -3.21
CA ILE A 74 5.07 -8.73 -2.01
C ILE A 74 4.11 -8.23 -0.94
N TYR A 75 3.23 -7.29 -1.28
CA TYR A 75 2.41 -6.60 -0.29
C TYR A 75 1.26 -7.49 0.23
N LEU A 76 0.45 -8.08 -0.64
CA LEU A 76 -0.71 -8.88 -0.24
C LEU A 76 -0.32 -10.14 0.56
N PRO A 77 0.73 -10.91 0.22
CA PRO A 77 1.17 -12.03 1.03
C PRO A 77 1.60 -11.60 2.45
N TRP A 78 2.35 -10.51 2.55
CA TRP A 78 2.71 -9.94 3.85
C TRP A 78 1.49 -9.42 4.60
N TYR A 79 0.60 -8.69 3.93
CA TYR A 79 -0.60 -8.11 4.55
C TYR A 79 -1.52 -9.18 5.14
N LYS A 80 -1.62 -10.35 4.50
CA LYS A 80 -2.37 -11.49 5.02
C LYS A 80 -1.90 -11.94 6.41
N THR A 81 -0.60 -11.81 6.72
CA THR A 81 -0.05 -12.16 8.04
C THR A 81 -0.30 -11.10 9.11
N GLN A 82 -0.76 -9.89 8.73
CA GLN A 82 -0.91 -8.75 9.64
C GLN A 82 -2.34 -8.52 10.11
N VAL A 83 -3.32 -9.15 9.46
CA VAL A 83 -4.75 -8.89 9.73
C VAL A 83 -5.56 -10.16 9.82
N LYS A 84 -6.73 -10.08 10.46
CA LYS A 84 -7.70 -11.19 10.49
C LYS A 84 -8.15 -11.54 9.05
N GLU A 85 -8.45 -12.81 8.82
CA GLU A 85 -8.81 -13.33 7.50
C GLU A 85 -10.01 -12.58 6.87
N SER A 86 -11.06 -12.31 7.64
CA SER A 86 -12.21 -11.52 7.18
C SER A 86 -11.82 -10.12 6.70
N THR A 87 -10.90 -9.45 7.40
CA THR A 87 -10.36 -8.15 7.00
C THR A 87 -9.54 -8.27 5.72
N TYR A 88 -8.72 -9.33 5.59
CA TYR A 88 -7.92 -9.57 4.40
C TYR A 88 -8.79 -9.75 3.16
N ILE A 89 -9.81 -10.62 3.23
CA ILE A 89 -10.70 -10.90 2.10
C ILE A 89 -11.38 -9.61 1.59
N ASN A 90 -11.99 -8.85 2.52
CA ASN A 90 -12.68 -7.60 2.18
C ASN A 90 -11.74 -6.56 1.57
N ARG A 91 -10.55 -6.37 2.14
CA ARG A 91 -9.59 -5.38 1.66
C ARG A 91 -8.89 -5.81 0.39
N CYS A 92 -8.61 -7.10 0.21
CA CYS A 92 -7.99 -7.63 -1.01
C CYS A 92 -8.81 -7.31 -2.25
N SER A 93 -10.14 -7.52 -2.20
CA SER A 93 -11.06 -7.16 -3.28
C SER A 93 -11.01 -5.65 -3.60
N THR A 94 -11.07 -4.81 -2.56
CA THR A 94 -10.99 -3.35 -2.71
C THR A 94 -9.65 -2.90 -3.31
N ILE A 95 -8.54 -3.46 -2.83
CA ILE A 95 -7.19 -3.18 -3.33
C ILE A 95 -7.08 -3.53 -4.81
N LYS A 96 -7.44 -4.76 -5.19
CA LYS A 96 -7.37 -5.21 -6.58
C LYS A 96 -8.20 -4.31 -7.52
N LYS A 97 -9.40 -3.93 -7.09
CA LYS A 97 -10.30 -3.06 -7.87
C LYS A 97 -9.70 -1.67 -8.09
N HIS A 98 -9.25 -1.00 -7.04
CA HIS A 98 -8.89 0.41 -7.11
C HIS A 98 -7.41 0.66 -7.43
N PHE A 99 -6.51 -0.24 -7.03
CA PHE A 99 -5.08 -0.10 -7.29
C PHE A 99 -4.69 -0.49 -8.71
N SER A 100 -5.56 -1.17 -9.45
CA SER A 100 -5.39 -1.46 -10.88
C SER A 100 -5.08 -0.21 -11.72
N TYR A 101 -5.49 0.96 -11.26
CA TYR A 101 -5.12 2.24 -11.87
C TYR A 101 -3.61 2.45 -11.98
N PHE A 102 -2.84 1.97 -11.00
CA PHE A 102 -1.39 2.14 -10.92
C PHE A 102 -0.61 0.94 -11.46
N TYR A 103 -1.24 -0.17 -11.83
CA TYR A 103 -0.58 -1.45 -12.11
C TYR A 103 0.48 -1.40 -13.21
N LYS A 104 0.29 -0.53 -14.20
CA LYS A 104 1.24 -0.36 -15.32
C LYS A 104 2.42 0.56 -14.99
N MET A 105 2.41 1.21 -13.84
CA MET A 105 3.46 2.14 -13.40
C MET A 105 4.50 1.39 -12.59
N ALA A 106 5.76 1.83 -12.65
CA ALA A 106 6.77 1.39 -11.70
C ALA A 106 6.47 2.01 -10.31
N THR A 107 6.67 1.23 -9.24
CA THR A 107 6.28 1.65 -7.88
C THR A 107 7.00 2.93 -7.43
N ASP A 108 8.26 3.11 -7.83
CA ASP A 108 9.10 4.27 -7.51
C ASP A 108 8.80 5.51 -8.37
N GLU A 109 8.08 5.34 -9.48
CA GLU A 109 7.69 6.42 -10.41
C GLU A 109 6.29 6.97 -10.14
N ILE A 110 5.54 6.40 -9.20
CA ILE A 110 4.22 6.92 -8.84
C ILE A 110 4.39 8.22 -8.04
N GLU A 111 4.02 9.31 -8.70
CA GLU A 111 4.14 10.66 -8.16
C GLU A 111 2.81 11.14 -7.52
N PRO A 112 2.85 12.18 -6.66
CA PRO A 112 1.64 12.75 -6.06
C PRO A 112 0.56 13.11 -7.08
N ILE A 113 0.94 13.60 -8.27
CA ILE A 113 -0.02 13.93 -9.32
C ILE A 113 -0.82 12.71 -9.82
N ASN A 114 -0.21 11.53 -9.86
CA ASN A 114 -0.90 10.30 -10.23
C ASN A 114 -1.96 9.94 -9.19
N VAL A 115 -1.64 10.10 -7.91
CA VAL A 115 -2.59 9.87 -6.80
C VAL A 115 -3.72 10.89 -6.83
N GLN A 116 -3.44 12.17 -7.11
CA GLN A 116 -4.45 13.20 -7.25
C GLN A 116 -5.43 12.89 -8.38
N ASN A 117 -4.92 12.53 -9.55
CA ASN A 117 -5.76 12.16 -10.69
C ASN A 117 -6.64 10.93 -10.38
N TRP A 118 -6.09 9.95 -9.67
CA TRP A 118 -6.83 8.81 -9.19
C TRP A 118 -7.92 9.20 -8.17
N GLN A 119 -7.63 10.09 -7.21
CA GLN A 119 -8.64 10.63 -6.29
C GLN A 119 -9.79 11.32 -7.04
N LEU A 120 -9.47 12.16 -8.02
CA LEU A 120 -10.47 12.87 -8.84
C LEU A 120 -11.35 11.89 -9.64
N LYS A 121 -10.76 10.79 -10.12
CA LYS A 121 -11.51 9.73 -10.79
C LYS A 121 -12.48 9.06 -9.81
N LEU A 122 -12.01 8.67 -8.62
CA LEU A 122 -12.85 8.04 -7.60
C LEU A 122 -13.95 8.99 -7.09
N ALA A 123 -13.70 10.29 -7.02
CA ALA A 123 -14.67 11.28 -6.54
C ALA A 123 -15.91 11.42 -7.43
N LYS A 124 -15.86 10.91 -8.67
CA LYS A 124 -17.02 10.86 -9.57
C LYS A 124 -18.02 9.76 -9.21
N GLU A 125 -17.56 8.70 -8.54
CA GLU A 125 -18.36 7.48 -8.31
C GLU A 125 -18.56 7.17 -6.82
N PHE A 126 -17.68 7.65 -5.94
CA PHE A 126 -17.65 7.24 -4.55
C PHE A 126 -17.73 8.42 -3.57
N SER A 127 -18.25 8.13 -2.38
CA SER A 127 -18.30 9.11 -1.30
C SER A 127 -16.89 9.48 -0.79
N PRO A 128 -16.68 10.72 -0.28
CA PRO A 128 -15.40 11.15 0.26
C PRO A 128 -14.87 10.22 1.39
N ASN A 129 -15.75 9.68 2.23
CA ASN A 129 -15.37 8.76 3.31
C ASN A 129 -14.81 7.45 2.75
N TYR A 130 -15.44 6.90 1.73
CA TYR A 130 -14.95 5.68 1.07
C TYR A 130 -13.58 5.90 0.42
N ILE A 131 -13.40 7.03 -0.28
CA ILE A 131 -12.13 7.38 -0.92
C ILE A 131 -11.00 7.48 0.13
N ARG A 132 -11.28 8.08 1.29
CA ARG A 132 -10.31 8.17 2.40
C ARG A 132 -9.88 6.80 2.90
N ILE A 133 -10.81 5.84 3.01
CA ILE A 133 -10.50 4.46 3.42
C ILE A 133 -9.58 3.81 2.38
N VAL A 134 -9.92 3.89 1.09
CA VAL A 134 -9.12 3.29 0.01
C VAL A 134 -7.75 3.95 -0.11
N GLN A 135 -7.69 5.28 0.04
CA GLN A 135 -6.42 6.01 0.06
C GLN A 135 -5.56 5.66 1.27
N GLY A 136 -6.18 5.42 2.43
CA GLY A 136 -5.46 4.91 3.61
C GLY A 136 -4.78 3.57 3.34
N MET A 137 -5.47 2.66 2.63
CA MET A 137 -4.86 1.38 2.21
C MET A 137 -3.67 1.60 1.25
N LEU A 138 -3.79 2.55 0.30
CA LEU A 138 -2.71 2.91 -0.61
C LEU A 138 -1.51 3.48 0.15
N SER A 139 -1.77 4.34 1.14
CA SER A 139 -0.72 4.90 1.98
C SER A 139 0.05 3.82 2.76
N ILE A 140 -0.65 2.84 3.35
CA ILE A 140 -0.02 1.71 4.06
C ILE A 140 0.84 0.87 3.09
N ALA A 141 0.36 0.65 1.87
CA ALA A 141 1.13 -0.07 0.85
C ALA A 141 2.43 0.68 0.49
N PHE A 142 2.38 2.00 0.29
CA PHE A 142 3.58 2.81 0.03
C PHE A 142 4.52 2.87 1.24
N ASP A 143 4.02 2.93 2.47
CA ASP A 143 4.87 2.85 3.66
C ASP A 143 5.65 1.53 3.69
N ARG A 144 4.99 0.42 3.32
CA ARG A 144 5.68 -0.87 3.18
C ARG A 144 6.71 -0.87 2.06
N ALA A 145 6.39 -0.25 0.91
CA ALA A 145 7.33 -0.11 -0.21
C ALA A 145 8.59 0.68 0.19
N ILE A 146 8.44 1.71 1.02
CA ILE A 146 9.57 2.49 1.55
C ILE A 146 10.44 1.65 2.48
N VAL A 147 9.84 0.92 3.42
CA VAL A 147 10.57 0.02 4.33
C VAL A 147 11.38 -1.02 3.56
N LEU A 148 10.87 -1.49 2.43
CA LEU A 148 11.55 -2.45 1.56
C LEU A 148 12.55 -1.81 0.58
N GLY A 149 12.68 -0.48 0.57
CA GLY A 149 13.54 0.25 -0.36
C GLY A 149 13.08 0.20 -1.83
N ILE A 150 11.80 -0.13 -2.07
CA ILE A 150 11.17 -0.16 -3.40
C ILE A 150 10.72 1.24 -3.82
N ALA A 151 10.27 2.07 -2.88
CA ALA A 151 9.90 3.45 -3.08
C ALA A 151 10.71 4.37 -2.15
N LYS A 152 10.95 5.61 -2.58
CA LYS A 152 11.68 6.62 -1.78
C LYS A 152 10.74 7.51 -0.95
N LYS A 153 9.50 7.67 -1.37
CA LYS A 153 8.49 8.57 -0.78
C LYS A 153 7.09 7.94 -0.85
N ASN A 154 6.19 8.44 -0.01
CA ASN A 154 4.78 8.03 -0.03
C ASN A 154 3.95 9.13 -0.72
N PRO A 155 3.59 8.97 -2.00
CA PRO A 155 2.85 9.97 -2.74
C PRO A 155 1.42 10.18 -2.21
N SER A 156 0.83 9.14 -1.59
CA SER A 156 -0.49 9.20 -0.99
C SER A 156 -0.53 10.11 0.25
N ARG A 157 0.53 10.07 1.08
CA ARG A 157 0.66 10.98 2.24
C ARG A 157 0.93 12.42 1.81
N MET A 158 1.72 12.61 0.75
CA MET A 158 2.07 13.94 0.26
C MET A 158 0.85 14.72 -0.25
N ILE A 159 -0.08 14.05 -0.92
CA ILE A 159 -1.34 14.66 -1.40
C ILE A 159 -2.32 14.88 -0.26
N GLY A 160 -2.33 14.02 0.74
CA GLY A 160 -3.33 14.05 1.80
C GLY A 160 -4.71 13.53 1.37
N ASN A 161 -5.62 13.52 2.32
CA ASN A 161 -6.97 13.00 2.12
C ASN A 161 -7.94 14.06 1.56
N ILE A 162 -8.93 13.62 0.80
CA ILE A 162 -10.07 14.45 0.39
C ILE A 162 -10.83 14.92 1.64
N LYS A 163 -11.28 16.19 1.65
CA LYS A 163 -12.13 16.71 2.72
C LYS A 163 -13.45 15.95 2.74
N SER A 164 -13.87 15.50 3.92
CA SER A 164 -15.19 14.90 4.12
C SER A 164 -16.00 15.74 5.10
N LYS A 165 -17.30 15.82 4.85
CA LYS A 165 -18.23 16.41 5.81
C LYS A 165 -18.54 15.38 6.90
N LYS A 166 -18.67 15.82 8.16
CA LYS A 166 -19.20 14.98 9.21
C LYS A 166 -20.63 14.59 8.85
N THR A 167 -20.91 13.31 8.77
CA THR A 167 -22.27 12.81 8.59
C THR A 167 -22.97 12.88 9.95
N LYS A 168 -24.19 13.44 9.97
CA LYS A 168 -25.03 13.34 11.15
C LYS A 168 -25.41 11.87 11.32
N VAL A 169 -25.20 11.32 12.50
CA VAL A 169 -25.62 9.96 12.82
C VAL A 169 -27.04 10.05 13.32
N ASP A 170 -27.96 9.39 12.62
CA ASP A 170 -29.34 9.26 13.07
C ASP A 170 -29.42 8.10 14.08
N PHE A 171 -30.26 8.26 15.07
CA PHE A 171 -30.55 7.27 16.10
C PHE A 171 -32.04 7.25 16.38
N TRP A 172 -32.55 6.12 16.83
CA TRP A 172 -33.94 6.04 17.23
C TRP A 172 -34.12 6.59 18.63
N THR A 173 -35.16 7.42 18.79
CA THR A 173 -35.65 7.78 20.12
C THR A 173 -36.35 6.59 20.76
N LEU A 174 -36.55 6.65 22.08
CA LEU A 174 -37.30 5.61 22.79
C LEU A 174 -38.72 5.43 22.22
N GLU A 175 -39.36 6.54 21.86
CA GLU A 175 -40.72 6.54 21.29
C GLU A 175 -40.77 5.88 19.93
N GLU A 176 -39.80 6.16 19.08
CA GLU A 176 -39.66 5.53 17.75
C GLU A 176 -39.37 4.04 17.87
N PHE A 177 -38.50 3.66 18.81
CA PHE A 177 -38.20 2.25 19.10
C PHE A 177 -39.47 1.52 19.59
N GLN A 178 -40.25 2.09 20.52
CA GLN A 178 -41.50 1.50 21.02
C GLN A 178 -42.51 1.27 19.90
N LYS A 179 -42.63 2.22 18.95
CA LYS A 179 -43.50 2.06 17.78
C LYS A 179 -43.05 0.89 16.90
N VAL A 180 -41.75 0.79 16.59
CA VAL A 180 -41.24 -0.30 15.75
C VAL A 180 -41.41 -1.65 16.43
N ILE A 181 -41.03 -1.75 17.71
CA ILE A 181 -41.05 -3.00 18.43
C ILE A 181 -42.49 -3.56 18.60
N SER A 182 -43.49 -2.67 18.76
CA SER A 182 -44.89 -3.07 18.84
C SER A 182 -45.45 -3.71 17.57
N LEU A 183 -44.82 -3.45 16.41
CA LEU A 183 -45.20 -4.05 15.15
C LEU A 183 -44.67 -5.47 14.96
N LEU A 184 -43.60 -5.83 15.69
CA LEU A 184 -42.91 -7.12 15.55
C LEU A 184 -43.46 -8.21 16.47
N TYR A 185 -44.25 -7.85 17.50
CA TYR A 185 -44.77 -8.82 18.47
C TYR A 185 -46.11 -9.36 18.06
N LYS A 186 -46.18 -10.26 17.08
CA LYS A 186 -47.44 -10.82 16.53
C LYS A 186 -47.61 -12.33 16.63
N GLY A 187 -46.68 -13.05 17.29
CA GLY A 187 -46.85 -14.45 17.63
C GLY A 187 -46.21 -15.48 16.69
N ASP A 188 -45.58 -15.07 15.61
CA ASP A 188 -44.72 -15.97 14.81
C ASP A 188 -43.33 -16.06 15.43
N TYR A 189 -42.70 -17.25 15.33
CA TYR A 189 -41.35 -17.51 15.84
C TYR A 189 -40.34 -16.50 15.30
N TYR A 190 -40.41 -16.15 14.01
CA TYR A 190 -39.48 -15.23 13.38
C TYR A 190 -39.68 -13.79 13.87
N GLU A 191 -40.92 -13.37 14.01
CA GLU A 191 -41.26 -12.05 14.59
C GLU A 191 -40.79 -11.94 16.04
N HIS A 192 -40.98 -13.02 16.83
CA HIS A 192 -40.48 -13.05 18.21
C HIS A 192 -38.95 -12.99 18.27
N TYR A 193 -38.27 -13.71 17.40
CA TYR A 193 -36.81 -13.65 17.31
C TYR A 193 -36.31 -12.23 16.95
N LEU A 194 -36.95 -11.57 16.00
CA LEU A 194 -36.62 -10.19 15.63
C LEU A 194 -36.91 -9.23 16.79
N PHE A 195 -38.06 -9.38 17.45
CA PHE A 195 -38.42 -8.60 18.65
C PHE A 195 -37.32 -8.71 19.72
N MET A 196 -36.92 -9.90 20.10
CA MET A 196 -35.89 -10.12 21.12
C MET A 196 -34.52 -9.56 20.68
N SER A 197 -34.18 -9.74 19.43
CA SER A 197 -32.91 -9.22 18.88
C SER A 197 -32.85 -7.69 18.89
N PHE A 198 -33.89 -7.01 18.42
CA PHE A 198 -33.95 -5.54 18.45
C PHE A 198 -33.99 -5.02 19.87
N TRP A 199 -34.75 -5.68 20.75
CA TRP A 199 -34.87 -5.30 22.16
C TRP A 199 -33.50 -5.41 22.87
N LEU A 200 -32.81 -6.51 22.70
CA LEU A 200 -31.46 -6.72 23.24
C LEU A 200 -30.50 -5.65 22.76
N LEU A 201 -30.41 -5.42 21.42
CA LEU A 201 -29.51 -4.43 20.82
C LEU A 201 -29.79 -3.00 21.30
N PHE A 202 -31.07 -2.62 21.41
CA PHE A 202 -31.45 -1.28 21.84
C PHE A 202 -31.16 -1.04 23.33
N MET A 203 -31.45 -2.01 24.16
CA MET A 203 -31.30 -1.87 25.62
C MET A 203 -29.84 -1.97 26.09
N THR A 204 -29.03 -2.77 25.40
CA THR A 204 -27.64 -2.99 25.81
C THR A 204 -26.64 -2.11 25.04
N GLY A 205 -27.03 -1.60 23.88
CA GLY A 205 -26.12 -0.85 22.99
C GLY A 205 -25.00 -1.69 22.39
N MET A 206 -25.04 -3.03 22.47
CA MET A 206 -24.03 -3.90 21.92
C MET A 206 -24.08 -3.92 20.38
N ARG A 207 -22.94 -4.25 19.76
CA ARG A 207 -22.91 -4.41 18.31
C ARG A 207 -23.59 -5.71 17.89
N ILE A 208 -24.16 -5.74 16.68
CA ILE A 208 -24.84 -6.94 16.16
C ILE A 208 -23.95 -8.19 16.18
N GLY A 209 -22.64 -8.04 15.93
CA GLY A 209 -21.68 -9.15 16.00
C GLY A 209 -21.42 -9.64 17.43
N GLU A 210 -21.49 -8.78 18.42
CA GLU A 210 -21.40 -9.10 19.85
C GLU A 210 -22.66 -9.84 20.30
N ALA A 211 -23.83 -9.33 19.92
CA ALA A 211 -25.09 -9.99 20.18
C ALA A 211 -25.21 -11.39 19.55
N ALA A 212 -24.69 -11.55 18.30
CA ALA A 212 -24.71 -12.83 17.61
C ALA A 212 -23.71 -13.86 18.19
N ALA A 213 -22.68 -13.40 18.90
CA ALA A 213 -21.68 -14.25 19.55
C ALA A 213 -22.01 -14.56 21.03
N LEU A 214 -23.12 -14.04 21.56
CA LEU A 214 -23.47 -14.16 22.95
C LEU A 214 -23.86 -15.62 23.30
N HIS A 215 -23.28 -16.12 24.37
CA HIS A 215 -23.58 -17.42 24.95
C HIS A 215 -24.30 -17.28 26.29
N TRP A 216 -25.03 -18.32 26.73
CA TRP A 216 -25.66 -18.34 28.01
C TRP A 216 -24.69 -18.20 29.20
N SER A 217 -23.44 -18.62 29.03
CA SER A 217 -22.37 -18.44 30.01
C SER A 217 -21.95 -16.98 30.22
N ASP A 218 -22.29 -16.09 29.29
CA ASP A 218 -21.92 -14.67 29.34
C ASP A 218 -22.95 -13.84 30.14
N ILE A 219 -24.04 -14.50 30.59
CA ILE A 219 -25.14 -13.88 31.33
C ILE A 219 -25.13 -14.41 32.78
N ASP A 220 -24.89 -13.52 33.69
CA ASP A 220 -25.07 -13.81 35.11
C ASP A 220 -26.50 -13.39 35.56
N PHE A 221 -27.36 -14.37 35.75
CA PHE A 221 -28.75 -14.15 36.15
C PHE A 221 -28.91 -13.74 37.61
N GLU A 222 -27.91 -13.97 38.48
CA GLU A 222 -27.95 -13.58 39.87
C GLU A 222 -27.65 -12.10 40.05
N THR A 223 -26.65 -11.62 39.35
CA THR A 223 -26.20 -10.21 39.38
C THR A 223 -26.85 -9.34 38.33
N GLY A 224 -27.48 -9.93 37.31
CA GLY A 224 -28.03 -9.24 36.15
C GLY A 224 -26.96 -8.66 35.23
N LEU A 225 -25.72 -9.16 35.28
CA LEU A 225 -24.58 -8.69 34.47
C LEU A 225 -24.45 -9.51 33.20
N LEU A 226 -24.06 -8.82 32.12
CA LEU A 226 -23.76 -9.40 30.83
C LEU A 226 -22.30 -9.04 30.46
N SER A 227 -21.50 -10.06 30.23
CA SER A 227 -20.08 -9.91 29.82
C SER A 227 -19.92 -10.10 28.31
N ILE A 228 -19.22 -9.17 27.66
CA ILE A 228 -19.01 -9.18 26.20
C ILE A 228 -17.52 -9.28 25.91
#